data_e2cd46f5919568d9c38e888b8ba89aac
#
_entry.id   e2cd46f5919568d9c38e888b8ba89aac
#
_cell.length_a   1.000
_cell.length_b   1.000
_cell.length_c   1.000
_cell.angle_alpha   90.00
_cell.angle_beta   90.00
_cell.angle_gamma   90.00
#
_symmetry.space_group_name_H-M   'P 1'
#
loop_
_entity.id
_entity.type
_entity.pdbx_description
1 polymer ?
#
loop_
_entity_poly.entity_id
_entity_poly.type
_entity_poly.pdbx_seq_one_letter_code
_entity_poly.pdbx_strand_id
1 'polypeptide(L)'
;MANWVIRCAQSWLKPLYKHMKRQLLEQSVIHADETVVQVLKEDNKPAASESRMWLYASGEYSSLPIRIFEYQPDRSGKRPESFLKGFSGCLITDGYAGYNQVQKVTHCGCWAHARRKWREAMPDGATVKTSKAAVGFRYCTKLFSLEKKYIYADVKARKEYRQNEVLPLLEEYFAWLKSIHPEKGSKLEDAVRYSLNRKQQLMAFLDYGDVPISNNLAENAIRPFVVGRKNWLFCDSVKGAESSAIVYSLVETAKANGIEPYGYLLLVLSMLPYLGKSPTHEELEKLMPWHPAVRHREHIRK
;
A
#
# COMPACT_ATOMS: atom_id res chain seq x y z
N MET A 1 30.97 -4.31 1.88
CA MET A 1 29.78 -4.41 1.00
C MET A 1 28.71 -3.37 1.36
N ALA A 2 28.24 -3.24 2.61
CA ALA A 2 27.19 -2.27 2.99
C ALA A 2 27.47 -0.82 2.54
N ASN A 3 28.69 -0.31 2.76
CA ASN A 3 29.05 1.06 2.35
C ASN A 3 28.97 1.29 0.83
N TRP A 4 29.19 0.28 0.01
CA TRP A 4 29.03 0.39 -1.44
C TRP A 4 27.55 0.54 -1.82
N VAL A 5 26.68 -0.27 -1.20
CA VAL A 5 25.21 -0.17 -1.42
C VAL A 5 24.70 1.21 -1.00
N ILE A 6 25.13 1.70 0.18
CA ILE A 6 24.74 3.03 0.67
C ILE A 6 25.20 4.12 -0.30
N ARG A 7 26.46 4.10 -0.75
CA ARG A 7 26.98 5.07 -1.72
C ARG A 7 26.22 5.02 -3.04
N CYS A 8 25.97 3.81 -3.55
CA CYS A 8 25.23 3.59 -4.78
C CYS A 8 23.79 4.16 -4.67
N ALA A 9 23.08 3.81 -3.60
CA ALA A 9 21.72 4.27 -3.36
C ALA A 9 21.65 5.79 -3.25
N GLN A 10 22.50 6.41 -2.44
CA GLN A 10 22.44 7.85 -2.19
C GLN A 10 22.94 8.69 -3.37
N SER A 11 23.97 8.23 -4.10
CA SER A 11 24.60 9.01 -5.17
C SER A 11 24.00 8.77 -6.54
N TRP A 12 23.55 7.53 -6.84
CA TRP A 12 23.11 7.13 -8.17
C TRP A 12 21.63 6.80 -8.26
N LEU A 13 21.07 5.99 -7.34
CA LEU A 13 19.70 5.52 -7.42
C LEU A 13 18.66 6.55 -6.90
N LYS A 14 19.08 7.49 -6.05
CA LYS A 14 18.19 8.50 -5.46
C LYS A 14 17.46 9.38 -6.48
N PRO A 15 18.04 9.82 -7.60
CA PRO A 15 17.32 10.53 -8.66
C PRO A 15 16.16 9.71 -9.25
N LEU A 16 16.37 8.41 -9.52
CA LEU A 16 15.32 7.51 -10.00
C LEU A 16 14.20 7.34 -8.97
N TYR A 17 14.56 7.14 -7.70
CA TYR A 17 13.60 7.08 -6.59
C TYR A 17 12.72 8.34 -6.53
N LYS A 18 13.33 9.53 -6.64
CA LYS A 18 12.60 10.79 -6.64
C LYS A 18 11.68 10.92 -7.87
N HIS A 19 12.14 10.44 -9.02
CA HIS A 19 11.33 10.44 -10.23
C HIS A 19 10.11 9.51 -10.09
N MET A 20 10.31 8.28 -9.62
CA MET A 20 9.20 7.35 -9.31
C MET A 20 8.21 7.95 -8.29
N LYS A 21 8.70 8.61 -7.23
CA LYS A 21 7.83 9.28 -6.25
C LYS A 21 6.94 10.33 -6.91
N ARG A 22 7.48 11.15 -7.81
CA ARG A 22 6.70 12.14 -8.53
C ARG A 22 5.61 11.48 -9.38
N GLN A 23 5.97 10.44 -10.16
CA GLN A 23 5.00 9.69 -10.96
C GLN A 23 3.92 9.01 -10.11
N LEU A 24 4.26 8.57 -8.90
CA LEU A 24 3.29 8.03 -7.95
C LEU A 24 2.28 9.08 -7.49
N LEU A 25 2.73 10.31 -7.21
CA LEU A 25 1.86 11.39 -6.74
C LEU A 25 0.89 11.91 -7.83
N GLU A 26 1.13 11.58 -9.08
CA GLU A 26 0.25 11.88 -10.23
C GLU A 26 -0.84 10.81 -10.46
N GLN A 27 -0.84 9.70 -9.70
CA GLN A 27 -1.81 8.62 -9.85
C GLN A 27 -3.18 9.01 -9.25
N SER A 28 -4.26 8.35 -9.71
CA SER A 28 -5.62 8.51 -9.15
C SER A 28 -5.79 7.82 -7.81
N VAL A 29 -5.05 6.73 -7.58
CA VAL A 29 -5.17 5.87 -6.40
C VAL A 29 -3.79 5.53 -5.83
N ILE A 30 -3.63 5.75 -4.53
CA ILE A 30 -2.45 5.31 -3.78
C ILE A 30 -2.90 4.42 -2.62
N HIS A 31 -2.24 3.28 -2.48
CA HIS A 31 -2.29 2.43 -1.30
C HIS A 31 -1.14 2.78 -0.36
N ALA A 32 -1.39 2.80 0.94
CA ALA A 32 -0.33 3.01 1.93
C ALA A 32 -0.39 1.99 3.07
N ASP A 33 0.77 1.60 3.55
CA ASP A 33 0.97 0.71 4.69
C ASP A 33 2.32 1.02 5.36
N GLU A 34 2.56 0.55 6.58
CA GLU A 34 3.84 0.71 7.25
C GLU A 34 4.18 -0.50 8.13
N THR A 35 5.47 -0.70 8.31
CA THR A 35 5.98 -1.75 9.21
C THR A 35 7.12 -1.25 10.09
N VAL A 36 7.33 -1.90 11.21
CA VAL A 36 8.45 -1.60 12.11
C VAL A 36 9.78 -1.86 11.41
N VAL A 37 10.76 -0.99 11.66
CA VAL A 37 12.17 -1.21 11.39
C VAL A 37 12.98 -0.70 12.57
N GLN A 38 13.94 -1.48 13.03
CA GLN A 38 14.88 -1.07 14.07
C GLN A 38 16.12 -0.47 13.41
N VAL A 39 16.57 0.70 13.93
CA VAL A 39 17.81 1.36 13.50
C VAL A 39 18.67 1.59 14.73
N LEU A 40 19.87 1.01 14.75
CA LEU A 40 20.71 1.01 15.96
C LEU A 40 21.33 2.38 16.26
N LYS A 41 21.79 3.08 15.21
CA LYS A 41 22.45 4.40 15.30
C LYS A 41 21.53 5.45 14.71
N GLU A 42 20.56 5.88 15.51
CA GLU A 42 19.64 6.97 15.20
C GLU A 42 19.80 8.05 16.27
N ASP A 43 20.06 9.30 15.83
CA ASP A 43 20.33 10.38 16.73
C ASP A 43 19.18 10.60 17.71
N ASN A 44 19.53 10.79 19.01
CA ASN A 44 18.60 11.04 20.11
C ASN A 44 17.57 9.92 20.37
N LYS A 45 17.85 8.69 19.95
CA LYS A 45 17.00 7.54 20.19
C LYS A 45 17.77 6.33 20.73
N PRO A 46 17.19 5.58 21.68
CA PRO A 46 17.72 4.28 22.07
C PRO A 46 17.71 3.30 20.88
N ALA A 47 18.72 2.42 20.83
CA ALA A 47 18.82 1.41 19.77
C ALA A 47 17.60 0.45 19.69
N ALA A 48 16.85 0.29 20.79
CA ALA A 48 15.63 -0.51 20.84
C ALA A 48 14.38 0.22 20.31
N SER A 49 14.50 1.49 19.90
CA SER A 49 13.37 2.26 19.38
C SER A 49 12.84 1.69 18.08
N GLU A 50 11.52 1.76 17.94
CA GLU A 50 10.83 1.37 16.71
C GLU A 50 10.69 2.55 15.76
N SER A 51 11.47 2.53 14.69
CA SER A 51 11.25 3.37 13.51
C SER A 51 10.33 2.67 12.51
N ARG A 52 10.00 3.29 11.40
CA ARG A 52 9.03 2.75 10.43
C ARG A 52 9.58 2.75 9.02
N MET A 53 9.28 1.68 8.31
CA MET A 53 9.35 1.62 6.86
C MET A 53 7.93 1.78 6.34
N TRP A 54 7.67 2.90 5.68
CA TRP A 54 6.42 3.19 5.00
C TRP A 54 6.47 2.68 3.58
N LEU A 55 5.34 2.22 3.07
CA LEU A 55 5.15 1.84 1.68
C LEU A 55 4.01 2.67 1.10
N TYR A 56 4.24 3.20 -0.10
CA TYR A 56 3.23 3.83 -0.93
C TYR A 56 3.23 3.15 -2.30
N ALA A 57 2.06 2.73 -2.76
CA ALA A 57 1.92 1.95 -3.98
C ALA A 57 0.83 2.54 -4.87
N SER A 58 1.06 2.58 -6.19
CA SER A 58 0.00 2.93 -7.14
C SER A 58 -1.14 1.91 -7.11
N GLY A 59 -2.34 2.33 -7.50
CA GLY A 59 -3.53 1.50 -7.50
C GLY A 59 -3.38 0.23 -8.33
N GLU A 60 -4.23 -0.76 -8.03
CA GLU A 60 -4.23 -2.07 -8.70
C GLU A 60 -4.49 -1.97 -10.21
N TYR A 61 -5.28 -0.98 -10.61
CA TYR A 61 -5.65 -0.75 -12.03
C TYR A 61 -4.77 0.31 -12.72
N SER A 62 -3.70 0.76 -12.06
CA SER A 62 -2.77 1.72 -12.67
C SER A 62 -1.96 1.07 -13.80
N SER A 63 -1.80 1.80 -14.90
CA SER A 63 -0.87 1.44 -15.98
C SER A 63 0.60 1.57 -15.60
N LEU A 64 0.88 2.28 -14.48
CA LEU A 64 2.21 2.47 -13.91
C LEU A 64 2.29 1.81 -12.53
N PRO A 65 2.60 0.51 -12.42
CA PRO A 65 2.79 -0.14 -11.14
C PRO A 65 4.04 0.39 -10.42
N ILE A 66 3.85 1.23 -9.40
CA ILE A 66 4.91 1.87 -8.63
C ILE A 66 4.83 1.40 -7.18
N ARG A 67 5.98 1.12 -6.55
CA ARG A 67 6.13 0.75 -5.13
C ARG A 67 7.25 1.59 -4.53
N ILE A 68 6.91 2.51 -3.62
CA ILE A 68 7.89 3.38 -2.96
C ILE A 68 7.95 3.05 -1.49
N PHE A 69 9.14 2.69 -1.03
CA PHE A 69 9.45 2.56 0.38
C PHE A 69 10.07 3.84 0.89
N GLU A 70 9.72 4.24 2.11
CA GLU A 70 10.29 5.41 2.77
C GLU A 70 10.60 5.08 4.23
N TYR A 71 11.85 5.27 4.63
CA TYR A 71 12.23 5.20 6.03
C TYR A 71 11.79 6.48 6.76
N GLN A 72 11.20 6.30 7.94
CA GLN A 72 10.86 7.40 8.84
C GLN A 72 11.13 7.01 10.31
N PRO A 73 11.56 7.99 11.15
CA PRO A 73 11.95 7.71 12.53
C PRO A 73 10.79 7.33 13.45
N ASP A 74 9.56 7.52 13.04
CA ASP A 74 8.37 7.28 13.88
C ASP A 74 7.13 6.96 13.03
N ARG A 75 6.02 6.69 13.74
CA ARG A 75 4.70 6.43 13.14
C ARG A 75 3.80 7.68 13.11
N SER A 76 4.35 8.89 13.21
CA SER A 76 3.55 10.12 13.21
C SER A 76 2.80 10.30 11.89
N GLY A 77 1.55 10.80 11.96
CA GLY A 77 0.75 11.16 10.79
C GLY A 77 1.36 12.27 9.92
N LYS A 78 2.29 13.07 10.47
CA LYS A 78 3.07 14.05 9.71
C LYS A 78 3.93 13.39 8.61
N ARG A 79 4.24 12.08 8.75
CA ARG A 79 5.06 11.35 7.77
C ARG A 79 4.30 11.12 6.47
N PRO A 80 3.15 10.44 6.46
CA PRO A 80 2.36 10.31 5.25
C PRO A 80 1.83 11.67 4.74
N GLU A 81 1.49 12.63 5.60
CA GLU A 81 1.12 13.99 5.19
C GLU A 81 2.23 14.65 4.35
N SER A 82 3.47 14.59 4.84
CA SER A 82 4.63 15.16 4.11
C SER A 82 4.94 14.41 2.82
N PHE A 83 4.87 13.06 2.85
CA PHE A 83 5.15 12.25 1.67
C PHE A 83 4.14 12.49 0.55
N LEU A 84 2.85 12.51 0.90
CA LEU A 84 1.73 12.64 -0.03
C LEU A 84 1.37 14.10 -0.36
N LYS A 85 2.21 15.05 0.03
CA LYS A 85 1.99 16.47 -0.31
C LYS A 85 1.89 16.66 -1.81
N GLY A 86 0.75 17.19 -2.27
CA GLY A 86 0.43 17.40 -3.68
C GLY A 86 -0.40 16.27 -4.32
N PHE A 87 -0.58 15.14 -3.65
CA PHE A 87 -1.53 14.11 -4.06
C PHE A 87 -2.97 14.52 -3.72
N SER A 88 -3.93 14.25 -4.60
CA SER A 88 -5.35 14.61 -4.44
C SER A 88 -6.32 13.49 -4.84
N GLY A 89 -5.84 12.27 -5.02
CA GLY A 89 -6.65 11.11 -5.40
C GLY A 89 -7.22 10.33 -4.22
N CYS A 90 -7.50 9.06 -4.42
CA CYS A 90 -7.98 8.13 -3.40
C CYS A 90 -6.81 7.49 -2.64
N LEU A 91 -6.83 7.61 -1.32
CA LEU A 91 -5.83 7.00 -0.43
C LEU A 91 -6.45 5.81 0.30
N ILE A 92 -5.94 4.60 0.01
CA ILE A 92 -6.42 3.35 0.61
C ILE A 92 -5.47 2.92 1.72
N THR A 93 -6.02 2.70 2.93
CA THR A 93 -5.24 2.32 4.11
C THR A 93 -5.98 1.28 4.97
N ASP A 94 -5.27 0.72 5.96
CA ASP A 94 -5.84 -0.16 6.99
C ASP A 94 -6.75 0.55 8.00
N GLY A 95 -6.72 1.89 7.99
CA GLY A 95 -7.46 2.76 8.92
C GLY A 95 -6.64 3.19 10.14
N TYR A 96 -5.31 3.16 10.08
CA TYR A 96 -4.48 3.83 11.07
C TYR A 96 -4.78 5.35 11.09
N ALA A 97 -5.03 5.90 12.29
CA ALA A 97 -5.50 7.28 12.45
C ALA A 97 -4.50 8.34 11.95
N GLY A 98 -3.20 8.00 11.88
CA GLY A 98 -2.17 8.90 11.35
C GLY A 98 -2.43 9.34 9.91
N TYR A 99 -3.05 8.49 9.09
CA TYR A 99 -3.38 8.85 7.71
C TYR A 99 -4.45 9.95 7.60
N ASN A 100 -5.26 10.17 8.64
CA ASN A 100 -6.27 11.24 8.63
C ASN A 100 -5.65 12.66 8.56
N GLN A 101 -4.34 12.80 8.78
CA GLN A 101 -3.63 14.08 8.60
C GLN A 101 -3.41 14.42 7.12
N VAL A 102 -3.47 13.45 6.23
CA VAL A 102 -3.35 13.69 4.79
C VAL A 102 -4.61 14.39 4.29
N GLN A 103 -4.45 15.66 3.89
CA GLN A 103 -5.56 16.50 3.43
C GLN A 103 -5.73 16.43 1.91
N LYS A 104 -6.91 16.85 1.42
CA LYS A 104 -7.25 16.93 -0.01
C LYS A 104 -7.27 15.58 -0.73
N VAL A 105 -7.47 14.48 -0.01
CA VAL A 105 -7.61 13.14 -0.56
C VAL A 105 -8.95 12.53 -0.16
N THR A 106 -9.44 11.58 -0.96
CA THR A 106 -10.54 10.71 -0.55
C THR A 106 -9.97 9.51 0.21
N HIS A 107 -10.24 9.46 1.52
CA HIS A 107 -9.83 8.31 2.32
C HIS A 107 -10.72 7.10 2.05
N CYS A 108 -10.11 5.99 1.64
CA CYS A 108 -10.78 4.72 1.37
C CYS A 108 -10.36 3.67 2.40
N GLY A 109 -11.33 2.96 2.97
CA GLY A 109 -11.12 1.93 3.97
C GLY A 109 -10.88 0.55 3.35
N CYS A 110 -10.38 -0.36 4.16
CA CYS A 110 -10.08 -1.74 3.76
C CYS A 110 -11.16 -2.71 4.26
N TRP A 111 -11.95 -3.29 3.34
CA TRP A 111 -12.94 -4.32 3.66
C TRP A 111 -12.32 -5.65 4.10
N ALA A 112 -11.07 -5.93 3.74
CA ALA A 112 -10.38 -7.12 4.25
C ALA A 112 -10.15 -7.01 5.76
N HIS A 113 -9.85 -5.82 6.28
CA HIS A 113 -9.75 -5.57 7.73
C HIS A 113 -11.12 -5.68 8.43
N ALA A 114 -12.18 -5.11 7.86
CA ALA A 114 -13.54 -5.29 8.39
C ALA A 114 -13.91 -6.79 8.46
N ARG A 115 -13.64 -7.55 7.38
CA ARG A 115 -13.90 -8.99 7.33
C ARG A 115 -13.08 -9.77 8.36
N ARG A 116 -11.81 -9.38 8.59
CA ARG A 116 -10.95 -9.98 9.62
C ARG A 116 -11.54 -9.80 11.01
N LYS A 117 -12.02 -8.59 11.34
CA LYS A 117 -12.69 -8.29 12.63
C LYS A 117 -13.90 -9.20 12.87
N TRP A 118 -14.75 -9.40 11.86
CA TRP A 118 -15.88 -10.32 11.94
C TRP A 118 -15.43 -11.76 12.16
N ARG A 119 -14.35 -12.21 11.50
CA ARG A 119 -13.80 -13.55 11.71
C ARG A 119 -13.27 -13.75 13.12
N GLU A 120 -12.55 -12.76 13.66
CA GLU A 120 -12.00 -12.78 15.00
C GLU A 120 -13.10 -12.80 16.10
N ALA A 121 -14.29 -12.29 15.77
CA ALA A 121 -15.45 -12.25 16.64
C ALA A 121 -16.30 -13.53 16.58
N MET A 122 -16.00 -14.47 15.71
CA MET A 122 -16.74 -15.74 15.62
C MET A 122 -16.50 -16.57 16.88
N PRO A 123 -17.57 -17.13 17.48
CA PRO A 123 -17.43 -18.10 18.56
C PRO A 123 -16.91 -19.43 18.02
N ASP A 124 -16.36 -20.23 18.90
CA ASP A 124 -16.01 -21.63 18.61
C ASP A 124 -17.24 -22.54 18.65
N GLY A 125 -17.21 -23.64 17.88
CA GLY A 125 -18.19 -24.72 17.95
C GLY A 125 -19.44 -24.55 17.07
N ALA A 126 -20.53 -25.23 17.43
CA ALA A 126 -21.74 -25.40 16.61
C ALA A 126 -22.53 -24.11 16.33
N THR A 127 -22.41 -23.09 17.18
CA THR A 127 -23.11 -21.79 17.04
C THR A 127 -22.47 -20.85 16.02
N VAL A 128 -21.34 -21.22 15.42
CA VAL A 128 -20.61 -20.39 14.45
C VAL A 128 -21.51 -19.86 13.32
N LYS A 129 -22.36 -20.72 12.74
CA LYS A 129 -23.15 -20.38 11.55
C LYS A 129 -24.28 -19.37 11.81
N THR A 130 -24.80 -19.33 13.01
CA THR A 130 -25.96 -18.51 13.42
C THR A 130 -25.59 -17.24 14.18
N SER A 131 -24.32 -17.13 14.59
CA SER A 131 -23.84 -15.98 15.36
C SER A 131 -23.93 -14.66 14.55
N LYS A 132 -24.10 -13.55 15.27
CA LYS A 132 -24.04 -12.20 14.67
C LYS A 132 -22.71 -11.96 13.95
N ALA A 133 -21.61 -12.49 14.48
CA ALA A 133 -20.30 -12.42 13.82
C ALA A 133 -20.28 -13.12 12.47
N ALA A 134 -20.91 -14.30 12.35
CA ALA A 134 -21.02 -15.03 11.09
C ALA A 134 -21.91 -14.28 10.08
N VAL A 135 -22.94 -13.57 10.54
CA VAL A 135 -23.77 -12.71 9.66
C VAL A 135 -22.92 -11.58 9.08
N GLY A 136 -22.17 -10.84 9.91
CA GLY A 136 -21.29 -9.76 9.44
C GLY A 136 -20.19 -10.27 8.50
N PHE A 137 -19.61 -11.45 8.79
CA PHE A 137 -18.64 -12.09 7.90
C PHE A 137 -19.24 -12.46 6.54
N ARG A 138 -20.52 -12.94 6.50
CA ARG A 138 -21.22 -13.24 5.23
C ARG A 138 -21.45 -12.01 4.40
N TYR A 139 -21.86 -10.86 5.00
CA TYR A 139 -21.95 -9.59 4.27
C TYR A 139 -20.63 -9.21 3.60
N CYS A 140 -19.53 -9.24 4.33
CA CYS A 140 -18.21 -8.98 3.74
C CYS A 140 -17.87 -9.99 2.63
N THR A 141 -18.15 -11.28 2.84
CA THR A 141 -17.87 -12.32 1.83
C THR A 141 -18.70 -12.10 0.57
N LYS A 142 -19.98 -11.72 0.71
CA LYS A 142 -20.86 -11.39 -0.43
C LYS A 142 -20.32 -10.18 -1.20
N LEU A 143 -19.84 -9.15 -0.50
CA LEU A 143 -19.21 -7.98 -1.11
C LEU A 143 -18.00 -8.40 -1.98
N PHE A 144 -17.07 -9.18 -1.43
CA PHE A 144 -15.92 -9.67 -2.20
C PHE A 144 -16.32 -10.51 -3.40
N SER A 145 -17.39 -11.32 -3.26
CA SER A 145 -17.93 -12.12 -4.35
C SER A 145 -18.53 -11.27 -5.47
N LEU A 146 -19.23 -10.18 -5.11
CA LEU A 146 -19.78 -9.21 -6.07
C LEU A 146 -18.66 -8.49 -6.81
N GLU A 147 -17.68 -7.94 -6.12
CA GLU A 147 -16.53 -7.25 -6.74
C GLU A 147 -15.75 -8.15 -7.71
N LYS A 148 -15.62 -9.45 -7.40
CA LYS A 148 -14.93 -10.41 -8.27
C LYS A 148 -15.62 -10.59 -9.63
N LYS A 149 -16.94 -10.44 -9.71
CA LYS A 149 -17.68 -10.59 -10.98
C LYS A 149 -17.28 -9.56 -12.02
N TYR A 150 -16.89 -8.37 -11.58
CA TYR A 150 -16.60 -7.22 -12.45
C TYR A 150 -15.13 -6.80 -12.44
N ILE A 151 -14.23 -7.73 -12.07
CA ILE A 151 -12.79 -7.44 -11.97
C ILE A 151 -12.21 -7.00 -13.33
N TYR A 152 -12.75 -7.49 -14.45
CA TYR A 152 -12.31 -7.17 -15.81
C TYR A 152 -13.15 -6.06 -16.47
N ALA A 153 -14.15 -5.51 -15.79
CA ALA A 153 -14.93 -4.40 -16.31
C ALA A 153 -14.09 -3.12 -16.38
N ASP A 154 -14.40 -2.25 -17.31
CA ASP A 154 -13.82 -0.91 -17.33
C ASP A 154 -14.27 -0.09 -16.11
N VAL A 155 -13.61 1.05 -15.88
CA VAL A 155 -13.82 1.90 -14.71
C VAL A 155 -15.28 2.38 -14.61
N LYS A 156 -15.88 2.77 -15.76
CA LYS A 156 -17.25 3.28 -15.79
C LYS A 156 -18.27 2.18 -15.48
N ALA A 157 -18.15 1.04 -16.15
CA ALA A 157 -19.04 -0.10 -15.94
C ALA A 157 -18.95 -0.63 -14.50
N ARG A 158 -17.74 -0.66 -13.92
CA ARG A 158 -17.55 -1.07 -12.51
C ARG A 158 -18.21 -0.09 -11.54
N LYS A 159 -18.12 1.22 -11.78
CA LYS A 159 -18.81 2.23 -10.98
C LYS A 159 -20.35 2.04 -11.05
N GLU A 160 -20.92 1.91 -12.25
CA GLU A 160 -22.34 1.67 -12.45
C GLU A 160 -22.82 0.39 -11.73
N TYR A 161 -22.07 -0.69 -11.86
CA TYR A 161 -22.34 -1.94 -11.15
C TYR A 161 -22.33 -1.75 -9.62
N ARG A 162 -21.35 -1.03 -9.08
CA ARG A 162 -21.28 -0.75 -7.64
C ARG A 162 -22.50 0.00 -7.14
N GLN A 163 -22.99 0.97 -7.90
CA GLN A 163 -24.20 1.72 -7.53
C GLN A 163 -25.45 0.83 -7.57
N ASN A 164 -25.54 -0.09 -8.52
CA ASN A 164 -26.75 -0.89 -8.73
C ASN A 164 -26.81 -2.14 -7.85
N GLU A 165 -25.69 -2.83 -7.62
CA GLU A 165 -25.68 -4.12 -6.91
C GLU A 165 -24.95 -4.10 -5.57
N VAL A 166 -23.92 -3.26 -5.41
CA VAL A 166 -23.12 -3.24 -4.18
C VAL A 166 -23.69 -2.27 -3.16
N LEU A 167 -24.12 -1.08 -3.57
CA LEU A 167 -24.68 -0.08 -2.68
C LEU A 167 -25.88 -0.62 -1.87
N PRO A 168 -26.89 -1.30 -2.46
CA PRO A 168 -28.00 -1.86 -1.67
C PRO A 168 -27.54 -2.87 -0.61
N LEU A 169 -26.58 -3.71 -0.94
CA LEU A 169 -25.97 -4.66 0.02
C LEU A 169 -25.34 -3.94 1.21
N LEU A 170 -24.62 -2.84 0.95
CA LEU A 170 -23.94 -2.08 2.00
C LEU A 170 -24.92 -1.25 2.83
N GLU A 171 -25.98 -0.73 2.24
CA GLU A 171 -27.07 -0.06 2.98
C GLU A 171 -27.75 -1.03 3.94
N GLU A 172 -28.08 -2.25 3.48
CA GLU A 172 -28.60 -3.33 4.32
C GLU A 172 -27.62 -3.68 5.45
N TYR A 173 -26.33 -3.85 5.13
CA TYR A 173 -25.29 -4.13 6.13
C TYR A 173 -25.22 -3.05 7.21
N PHE A 174 -25.18 -1.78 6.84
CA PHE A 174 -25.08 -0.69 7.81
C PHE A 174 -26.38 -0.47 8.59
N ALA A 175 -27.54 -0.75 8.00
CA ALA A 175 -28.83 -0.76 8.72
C ALA A 175 -28.83 -1.89 9.77
N TRP A 176 -28.43 -3.08 9.38
CA TRP A 176 -28.30 -4.22 10.29
C TRP A 176 -27.31 -3.95 11.43
N LEU A 177 -26.16 -3.33 11.17
CA LEU A 177 -25.18 -2.97 12.21
C LEU A 177 -25.78 -2.10 13.32
N LYS A 178 -26.66 -1.17 13.00
CA LYS A 178 -27.33 -0.30 13.98
C LYS A 178 -28.29 -1.07 14.91
N SER A 179 -28.77 -2.23 14.50
CA SER A 179 -29.63 -3.10 15.32
C SER A 179 -28.86 -4.01 16.27
N ILE A 180 -27.52 -4.04 16.19
CA ILE A 180 -26.69 -4.90 17.02
C ILE A 180 -26.29 -4.16 18.29
N HIS A 181 -26.54 -4.77 19.43
CA HIS A 181 -26.06 -4.33 20.74
C HIS A 181 -25.06 -5.36 21.25
N PRO A 182 -23.76 -5.19 20.98
CA PRO A 182 -22.72 -6.11 21.42
C PRO A 182 -22.41 -5.88 22.90
N GLU A 183 -21.92 -6.91 23.56
CA GLU A 183 -21.37 -6.80 24.91
C GLU A 183 -20.09 -5.93 24.87
N LYS A 184 -19.98 -5.02 25.86
CA LYS A 184 -18.84 -4.09 25.95
C LYS A 184 -17.52 -4.85 26.14
N GLY A 185 -16.50 -4.46 25.38
CA GLY A 185 -15.18 -5.10 25.40
C GLY A 185 -15.09 -6.41 24.60
N SER A 186 -16.20 -6.86 23.97
CA SER A 186 -16.19 -8.06 23.14
C SER A 186 -15.57 -7.82 21.75
N LYS A 187 -15.02 -8.89 21.15
CA LYS A 187 -14.57 -8.85 19.74
C LYS A 187 -15.71 -8.48 18.77
N LEU A 188 -16.95 -8.80 19.15
CA LEU A 188 -18.13 -8.40 18.37
C LEU A 188 -18.30 -6.88 18.39
N GLU A 189 -18.13 -6.24 19.56
CA GLU A 189 -18.13 -4.77 19.66
C GLU A 189 -17.04 -4.15 18.78
N ASP A 190 -15.84 -4.71 18.79
CA ASP A 190 -14.74 -4.22 17.96
C ASP A 190 -15.07 -4.28 16.47
N ALA A 191 -15.72 -5.35 15.99
CA ALA A 191 -16.12 -5.51 14.58
C ALA A 191 -17.21 -4.49 14.19
N VAL A 192 -18.22 -4.33 15.05
CA VAL A 192 -19.31 -3.35 14.84
C VAL A 192 -18.76 -1.92 14.85
N ARG A 193 -17.98 -1.57 15.88
CA ARG A 193 -17.38 -0.24 16.04
C ARG A 193 -16.42 0.10 14.90
N TYR A 194 -15.58 -0.85 14.46
CA TYR A 194 -14.71 -0.66 13.29
C TYR A 194 -15.51 -0.26 12.06
N SER A 195 -16.57 -1.00 11.77
CA SER A 195 -17.40 -0.77 10.58
C SER A 195 -18.18 0.55 10.65
N LEU A 196 -18.80 0.84 11.80
CA LEU A 196 -19.58 2.07 11.97
C LEU A 196 -18.71 3.32 11.96
N ASN A 197 -17.58 3.33 12.67
CA ASN A 197 -16.68 4.48 12.74
C ASN A 197 -16.01 4.78 11.40
N ARG A 198 -15.91 3.80 10.50
CA ARG A 198 -15.30 3.93 9.17
C ARG A 198 -16.30 3.83 8.04
N LYS A 199 -17.60 3.99 8.31
CA LYS A 199 -18.64 3.87 7.29
C LYS A 199 -18.32 4.70 6.04
N GLN A 200 -17.99 5.98 6.21
CA GLN A 200 -17.70 6.88 5.10
C GLN A 200 -16.50 6.36 4.26
N GLN A 201 -15.43 5.97 4.92
CA GLN A 201 -14.22 5.46 4.26
C GLN A 201 -14.48 4.10 3.57
N LEU A 202 -15.25 3.21 4.23
CA LEU A 202 -15.61 1.90 3.69
C LEU A 202 -16.56 1.98 2.50
N MET A 203 -17.34 3.04 2.38
CA MET A 203 -18.27 3.26 1.26
C MET A 203 -17.66 4.11 0.13
N ALA A 204 -16.55 4.81 0.37
CA ALA A 204 -15.97 5.74 -0.59
C ALA A 204 -15.65 5.13 -1.96
N PHE A 205 -15.27 3.86 -2.03
CA PHE A 205 -14.97 3.16 -3.28
C PHE A 205 -16.15 3.07 -4.26
N LEU A 206 -17.39 3.21 -3.76
CA LEU A 206 -18.61 3.15 -4.59
C LEU A 206 -18.64 4.25 -5.66
N ASP A 207 -18.04 5.39 -5.37
CA ASP A 207 -18.00 6.54 -6.28
C ASP A 207 -16.91 6.44 -7.36
N TYR A 208 -16.03 5.42 -7.26
CA TYR A 208 -14.89 5.22 -8.12
C TYR A 208 -14.90 3.80 -8.70
N GLY A 209 -14.55 3.64 -9.96
CA GLY A 209 -14.43 2.33 -10.58
C GLY A 209 -13.02 1.73 -10.48
N ASP A 210 -12.01 2.56 -10.23
CA ASP A 210 -10.59 2.18 -10.15
C ASP A 210 -10.07 2.01 -8.71
N VAL A 211 -10.89 2.26 -7.70
CA VAL A 211 -10.54 2.07 -6.28
C VAL A 211 -10.90 0.64 -5.84
N PRO A 212 -9.94 -0.22 -5.45
CA PRO A 212 -10.24 -1.55 -4.93
C PRO A 212 -10.78 -1.49 -3.49
N ILE A 213 -11.53 -2.53 -3.10
CA ILE A 213 -12.18 -2.60 -1.77
C ILE A 213 -11.22 -2.99 -0.64
N SER A 214 -9.96 -3.29 -0.94
CA SER A 214 -9.00 -3.73 0.08
C SER A 214 -7.62 -3.13 -0.10
N ASN A 215 -6.85 -3.06 0.98
CA ASN A 215 -5.45 -2.65 0.99
C ASN A 215 -4.47 -3.83 0.81
N ASN A 216 -4.95 -4.98 0.35
CA ASN A 216 -4.11 -6.19 0.19
C ASN A 216 -2.91 -5.96 -0.72
N LEU A 217 -3.02 -5.04 -1.68
CA LEU A 217 -1.91 -4.68 -2.56
C LEU A 217 -0.74 -4.13 -1.74
N ALA A 218 -0.96 -3.16 -0.83
CA ALA A 218 0.10 -2.62 0.01
C ALA A 218 0.62 -3.68 1.00
N GLU A 219 -0.27 -4.47 1.62
CA GLU A 219 0.12 -5.56 2.53
C GLU A 219 1.03 -6.59 1.83
N ASN A 220 0.74 -6.94 0.58
CA ASN A 220 1.57 -7.84 -0.21
C ASN A 220 2.88 -7.19 -0.67
N ALA A 221 2.84 -5.90 -1.04
CA ALA A 221 4.01 -5.18 -1.52
C ALA A 221 5.03 -4.89 -0.41
N ILE A 222 4.60 -4.70 0.85
CA ILE A 222 5.49 -4.51 2.00
C ILE A 222 6.07 -5.83 2.54
N ARG A 223 5.44 -6.96 2.23
CA ARG A 223 5.82 -8.29 2.75
C ARG A 223 7.28 -8.68 2.47
N PRO A 224 7.88 -8.43 1.28
CA PRO A 224 9.30 -8.73 1.05
C PRO A 224 10.24 -8.05 2.05
N PHE A 225 9.95 -6.79 2.42
CA PHE A 225 10.70 -6.09 3.46
C PHE A 225 10.51 -6.75 4.84
N VAL A 226 9.26 -7.10 5.20
CA VAL A 226 8.94 -7.75 6.49
C VAL A 226 9.62 -9.12 6.61
N VAL A 227 9.64 -9.90 5.53
CA VAL A 227 10.34 -11.20 5.49
C VAL A 227 11.86 -11.00 5.55
N GLY A 228 12.40 -10.08 4.76
CA GLY A 228 13.83 -9.74 4.78
C GLY A 228 14.30 -9.33 6.17
N ARG A 229 13.51 -8.52 6.88
CA ARG A 229 13.81 -8.09 8.26
C ARG A 229 13.99 -9.26 9.22
N LYS A 230 13.30 -10.38 9.05
CA LYS A 230 13.51 -11.58 9.88
C LYS A 230 14.91 -12.17 9.72
N ASN A 231 15.60 -11.87 8.62
CA ASN A 231 16.95 -12.36 8.37
C ASN A 231 18.03 -11.37 8.84
N TRP A 232 17.90 -10.07 8.47
CA TRP A 232 18.91 -9.07 8.80
C TRP A 232 18.63 -8.28 10.09
N LEU A 233 17.44 -8.46 10.70
CA LEU A 233 16.94 -7.98 12.00
C LEU A 233 16.83 -6.45 12.13
N PHE A 234 17.91 -5.70 11.86
CA PHE A 234 17.98 -4.24 12.04
C PHE A 234 18.83 -3.57 10.96
N CYS A 235 18.70 -2.26 10.83
CA CYS A 235 19.62 -1.40 10.10
C CYS A 235 20.64 -0.79 11.09
N ASP A 236 21.92 -0.76 10.73
CA ASP A 236 22.96 -0.18 11.60
C ASP A 236 22.81 1.35 11.73
N SER A 237 22.40 2.03 10.65
CA SER A 237 22.32 3.48 10.58
C SER A 237 21.09 3.98 9.78
N VAL A 238 20.71 5.24 10.00
CA VAL A 238 19.67 5.93 9.24
C VAL A 238 19.96 5.90 7.73
N LYS A 239 21.22 6.20 7.32
CA LYS A 239 21.62 6.12 5.91
C LYS A 239 21.45 4.72 5.33
N GLY A 240 21.68 3.68 6.13
CA GLY A 240 21.42 2.30 5.74
C GLY A 240 19.93 2.02 5.52
N ALA A 241 19.06 2.48 6.43
CA ALA A 241 17.61 2.34 6.31
C ALA A 241 17.04 3.10 5.10
N GLU A 242 17.48 4.34 4.88
CA GLU A 242 17.12 5.13 3.69
C GLU A 242 17.59 4.45 2.38
N SER A 243 18.80 3.90 2.38
CA SER A 243 19.33 3.19 1.21
C SER A 243 18.58 1.89 0.94
N SER A 244 18.18 1.18 1.99
CA SER A 244 17.28 0.02 1.87
C SER A 244 15.94 0.42 1.26
N ALA A 245 15.35 1.53 1.71
CA ALA A 245 14.11 2.06 1.14
C ALA A 245 14.24 2.33 -0.37
N ILE A 246 15.33 2.98 -0.81
CA ILE A 246 15.58 3.26 -2.22
C ILE A 246 15.71 1.96 -3.03
N VAL A 247 16.53 1.00 -2.56
CA VAL A 247 16.76 -0.25 -3.28
C VAL A 247 15.48 -1.10 -3.34
N TYR A 248 14.76 -1.25 -2.22
CA TYR A 248 13.46 -1.94 -2.22
C TYR A 248 12.46 -1.29 -3.17
N SER A 249 12.44 0.05 -3.26
CA SER A 249 11.54 0.75 -4.19
C SER A 249 11.83 0.38 -5.64
N LEU A 250 13.09 0.37 -6.06
CA LEU A 250 13.45 0.00 -7.42
C LEU A 250 13.15 -1.48 -7.70
N VAL A 251 13.54 -2.38 -6.79
CA VAL A 251 13.35 -3.82 -6.92
C VAL A 251 11.87 -4.19 -7.00
N GLU A 252 11.06 -3.70 -6.05
CA GLU A 252 9.63 -4.05 -6.00
C GLU A 252 8.83 -3.34 -7.11
N THR A 253 9.27 -2.16 -7.57
CA THR A 253 8.69 -1.53 -8.76
C THR A 253 9.04 -2.32 -10.03
N ALA A 254 10.28 -2.81 -10.19
CA ALA A 254 10.66 -3.67 -11.31
C ALA A 254 9.79 -4.94 -11.35
N LYS A 255 9.67 -5.66 -10.22
CA LYS A 255 8.81 -6.85 -10.09
C LYS A 255 7.35 -6.55 -10.42
N ALA A 256 6.81 -5.43 -9.93
CA ALA A 256 5.43 -5.04 -10.19
C ALA A 256 5.17 -4.77 -11.69
N ASN A 257 6.21 -4.44 -12.45
CA ASN A 257 6.17 -4.27 -13.92
C ASN A 257 6.54 -5.54 -14.68
N GLY A 258 6.77 -6.68 -14.01
CA GLY A 258 7.17 -7.93 -14.64
C GLY A 258 8.63 -7.96 -15.12
N ILE A 259 9.47 -7.04 -14.60
CA ILE A 259 10.90 -6.94 -14.96
C ILE A 259 11.74 -7.70 -13.93
N GLU A 260 12.71 -8.48 -14.40
CA GLU A 260 13.64 -9.21 -13.55
C GLU A 260 14.58 -8.21 -12.82
N PRO A 261 14.61 -8.21 -11.45
CA PRO A 261 15.28 -7.16 -10.68
C PRO A 261 16.79 -7.07 -10.89
N TYR A 262 17.49 -8.19 -11.05
CA TYR A 262 18.95 -8.17 -11.25
C TYR A 262 19.31 -7.51 -12.58
N GLY A 263 18.66 -7.92 -13.67
CA GLY A 263 18.84 -7.32 -14.99
C GLY A 263 18.50 -5.85 -15.00
N TYR A 264 17.42 -5.47 -14.31
CA TYR A 264 17.03 -4.07 -14.16
C TYR A 264 18.10 -3.24 -13.43
N LEU A 265 18.55 -3.70 -12.27
CA LEU A 265 19.60 -3.00 -11.52
C LEU A 265 20.92 -2.91 -12.30
N LEU A 266 21.30 -3.97 -13.01
CA LEU A 266 22.48 -3.97 -13.86
C LEU A 266 22.36 -2.93 -14.97
N LEU A 267 21.20 -2.85 -15.66
CA LEU A 267 20.92 -1.84 -16.68
C LEU A 267 21.05 -0.43 -16.10
N VAL A 268 20.34 -0.16 -15.01
CA VAL A 268 20.31 1.15 -14.36
C VAL A 268 21.70 1.60 -13.93
N LEU A 269 22.44 0.73 -13.23
CA LEU A 269 23.79 1.03 -12.74
C LEU A 269 24.83 1.17 -13.87
N SER A 270 24.60 0.52 -15.01
CA SER A 270 25.44 0.69 -16.20
C SER A 270 25.17 2.01 -16.93
N MET A 271 23.92 2.48 -16.93
CA MET A 271 23.52 3.67 -17.68
C MET A 271 23.67 4.98 -16.91
N LEU A 272 23.39 4.98 -15.60
CA LEU A 272 23.42 6.20 -14.76
C LEU A 272 24.72 7.00 -14.83
N PRO A 273 25.93 6.39 -14.87
CA PRO A 273 27.17 7.14 -14.97
C PRO A 273 27.28 8.01 -16.24
N TYR A 274 26.61 7.60 -17.31
CA TYR A 274 26.61 8.36 -18.58
C TYR A 274 25.64 9.54 -18.58
N LEU A 275 24.68 9.59 -17.67
CA LEU A 275 23.72 10.68 -17.55
C LEU A 275 24.27 11.88 -16.73
N GLY A 276 25.45 11.73 -16.15
CA GLY A 276 26.09 12.79 -15.36
C GLY A 276 25.45 12.99 -13.97
N LYS A 277 25.76 14.14 -13.35
CA LYS A 277 25.34 14.42 -11.95
C LYS A 277 23.91 14.93 -11.80
N SER A 278 23.30 15.41 -12.86
CA SER A 278 21.96 16.02 -12.85
C SER A 278 21.14 15.56 -14.06
N PRO A 279 20.74 14.27 -14.10
CA PRO A 279 19.94 13.76 -15.21
C PRO A 279 18.59 14.48 -15.29
N THR A 280 18.15 14.72 -16.50
CA THR A 280 16.83 15.28 -16.79
C THR A 280 15.70 14.30 -16.48
N HIS A 281 14.49 14.81 -16.40
CA HIS A 281 13.32 13.95 -16.18
C HIS A 281 13.10 12.97 -17.33
N GLU A 282 13.36 13.37 -18.56
CA GLU A 282 13.22 12.54 -19.76
C GLU A 282 14.28 11.40 -19.76
N GLU A 283 15.50 11.69 -19.38
CA GLU A 283 16.55 10.67 -19.25
C GLU A 283 16.24 9.65 -18.16
N LEU A 284 15.73 10.11 -17.01
CA LEU A 284 15.29 9.23 -15.94
C LEU A 284 14.09 8.36 -16.34
N GLU A 285 13.13 8.92 -17.08
CA GLU A 285 11.95 8.20 -17.58
C GLU A 285 12.35 7.01 -18.45
N LYS A 286 13.38 7.17 -19.31
CA LYS A 286 13.91 6.09 -20.16
C LYS A 286 14.49 4.90 -19.37
N LEU A 287 14.78 5.08 -18.09
CA LEU A 287 15.27 4.04 -17.17
C LEU A 287 14.18 3.43 -16.27
N MET A 288 12.94 3.90 -16.38
CA MET A 288 11.85 3.38 -15.56
C MET A 288 11.41 1.98 -16.00
N PRO A 289 11.00 1.09 -15.05
CA PRO A 289 10.60 -0.27 -15.38
C PRO A 289 9.44 -0.39 -16.36
N TRP A 290 8.58 0.61 -16.42
CA TRP A 290 7.46 0.66 -17.37
C TRP A 290 7.81 1.18 -18.75
N HIS A 291 9.00 1.79 -18.91
CA HIS A 291 9.39 2.39 -20.20
C HIS A 291 9.69 1.30 -21.26
N PRO A 292 9.25 1.48 -22.51
CA PRO A 292 9.45 0.50 -23.59
C PRO A 292 10.91 0.07 -23.79
N ALA A 293 11.86 1.02 -23.68
CA ALA A 293 13.29 0.74 -23.83
C ALA A 293 13.84 -0.25 -22.77
N VAL A 294 13.25 -0.31 -21.57
CA VAL A 294 13.60 -1.27 -20.53
C VAL A 294 12.94 -2.62 -20.83
N ARG A 295 11.66 -2.62 -21.17
CA ARG A 295 10.89 -3.84 -21.50
C ARG A 295 11.45 -4.61 -22.68
N HIS A 296 11.87 -3.93 -23.76
CA HIS A 296 12.46 -4.57 -24.94
C HIS A 296 13.77 -5.30 -24.65
N ARG A 297 14.61 -4.77 -23.74
CA ARG A 297 15.90 -5.39 -23.40
C ARG A 297 15.74 -6.69 -22.61
N GLU A 298 14.67 -6.86 -21.87
CA GLU A 298 14.34 -8.09 -21.14
C GLU A 298 13.87 -9.23 -22.07
N HIS A 299 13.17 -8.91 -23.16
CA HIS A 299 12.74 -9.91 -24.15
C HIS A 299 13.91 -10.49 -24.97
N ILE A 300 15.03 -9.78 -25.06
CA ILE A 300 16.23 -10.25 -25.78
C ILE A 300 17.09 -11.21 -24.92
N ARG A 301 16.87 -11.23 -23.58
CA ARG A 301 17.64 -12.06 -22.64
C ARG A 301 16.95 -13.36 -22.22
N LYS A 302 15.73 -13.60 -22.65
CA LYS A 302 14.99 -14.86 -22.53
C LYS A 302 15.10 -15.66 -23.82
#